data_ce072fd40ca3be9e8908fadbfe7610ba
#
_entry.id   ce072fd40ca3be9e8908fadbfe7610ba
#
_cell.length_a   1.000
_cell.length_b   1.000
_cell.length_c   1.000
_cell.angle_alpha   90.00
_cell.angle_beta   90.00
_cell.angle_gamma   90.00
#
_symmetry.space_group_name_H-M   'P 1'
#
loop_
_entity.id
_entity.type
_entity.pdbx_description
1 polymer ?
#
loop_
_entity_poly.entity_id
_entity_poly.type
_entity_poly.pdbx_seq_one_letter_code
_entity_poly.pdbx_strand_id
1 'polypeptide(L)'
;MTQTLDADRATAIAGLTNRLQTLAESDPEIARAVRQEIERQNDGLELIASENFASAAVIEAMGSPLTNKYAEGYPGRRYYGGCEYVDVAESLAIDRAKALFGAEHANVQPHSGAQANMAAYFALLDPGQTVLGMDLAHGGHLTHGHPLNFSGQLYEIVPYGVRRDDERIDYDALERLAHEHRPALIMAGASAYPRTIDFERIAGVAAAVGAAMVTDMAHIAGLVATGLHPSPVPHSDAVTTTTHKTLRGPRGGLILCREAHRKAINRSLFPGVQGGPLMHVVAAKAVCLKEAATPGFADYQRQVIRNARRLAGALADQGFRIVSGGTDNHLLLVDVFSRGLTGTVCEAALGRAGITVNKNAIPFDQQPPMVASGIRVGTPALTTRGMAEAEMDTVAELIGRVLSAPDDDRGAVMVRGEVEALCRKFPLYPTPPRHDQI
;
A
#
# COMPACT_ATOMS: atom_id res chain seq x y z
N MET A 1 -53.65 -20.03 -16.05
CA MET A 1 -52.47 -19.38 -16.66
C MET A 1 -51.70 -18.43 -15.71
N THR A 2 -52.38 -17.67 -14.85
CA THR A 2 -51.74 -16.73 -13.89
C THR A 2 -50.99 -17.43 -12.74
N GLN A 3 -51.50 -18.54 -12.20
CA GLN A 3 -50.83 -19.27 -11.10
C GLN A 3 -49.54 -20.00 -11.48
N THR A 4 -49.43 -20.46 -12.73
CA THR A 4 -48.20 -21.08 -13.24
C THR A 4 -47.08 -20.03 -13.44
N LEU A 5 -47.42 -18.83 -13.92
CA LEU A 5 -46.46 -17.73 -14.09
C LEU A 5 -45.89 -17.20 -12.75
N ASP A 6 -46.68 -17.22 -11.68
CA ASP A 6 -46.23 -16.82 -10.34
C ASP A 6 -45.36 -17.89 -9.68
N ALA A 7 -45.60 -19.17 -9.91
CA ALA A 7 -44.78 -20.27 -9.43
C ALA A 7 -43.41 -20.30 -10.15
N ASP A 8 -43.39 -20.08 -11.46
CA ASP A 8 -42.16 -20.00 -12.25
C ASP A 8 -41.31 -18.77 -11.87
N ARG A 9 -41.96 -17.63 -11.58
CA ARG A 9 -41.27 -16.44 -11.03
C ARG A 9 -40.70 -16.69 -9.64
N ALA A 10 -41.46 -17.31 -8.75
CA ALA A 10 -40.97 -17.64 -7.41
C ALA A 10 -39.79 -18.61 -7.45
N THR A 11 -39.84 -19.59 -8.36
CA THR A 11 -38.71 -20.53 -8.59
C THR A 11 -37.51 -19.84 -9.19
N ALA A 12 -37.71 -18.92 -10.15
CA ALA A 12 -36.63 -18.12 -10.72
C ALA A 12 -35.98 -17.19 -9.69
N ILE A 13 -36.78 -16.55 -8.81
CA ILE A 13 -36.26 -15.72 -7.72
C ILE A 13 -35.51 -16.56 -6.68
N ALA A 14 -36.02 -17.75 -6.33
CA ALA A 14 -35.35 -18.69 -5.45
C ALA A 14 -34.02 -19.19 -6.04
N GLY A 15 -33.94 -19.37 -7.36
CA GLY A 15 -32.70 -19.67 -8.08
C GLY A 15 -31.65 -18.57 -7.98
N LEU A 16 -32.06 -17.29 -8.10
CA LEU A 16 -31.18 -16.13 -7.92
C LEU A 16 -30.66 -15.99 -6.48
N THR A 17 -31.38 -16.50 -5.50
CA THR A 17 -30.97 -16.50 -4.09
C THR A 17 -30.31 -17.80 -3.64
N ASN A 18 -30.16 -18.79 -4.55
CA ASN A 18 -29.49 -20.05 -4.21
C ASN A 18 -27.98 -19.83 -4.07
N ARG A 19 -27.59 -19.58 -2.83
CA ARG A 19 -26.21 -19.23 -2.41
C ARG A 19 -25.25 -20.43 -2.42
N LEU A 20 -25.66 -21.57 -2.96
CA LEU A 20 -24.85 -22.79 -3.03
C LEU A 20 -24.09 -22.92 -4.35
N GLN A 21 -24.35 -22.03 -5.33
CA GLN A 21 -23.57 -22.02 -6.55
C GLN A 21 -22.16 -21.44 -6.28
N THR A 22 -21.16 -22.15 -6.72
CA THR A 22 -19.77 -21.67 -6.71
C THR A 22 -19.58 -20.57 -7.75
N LEU A 23 -18.49 -19.80 -7.63
CA LEU A 23 -18.14 -18.81 -8.65
C LEU A 23 -18.00 -19.46 -10.03
N ALA A 24 -17.43 -20.68 -10.10
CA ALA A 24 -17.23 -21.41 -11.35
C ALA A 24 -18.56 -21.81 -12.04
N GLU A 25 -19.59 -22.07 -11.26
CA GLU A 25 -20.95 -22.37 -11.77
C GLU A 25 -21.71 -21.13 -12.16
N SER A 26 -21.54 -20.04 -11.40
CA SER A 26 -22.24 -18.76 -11.59
C SER A 26 -21.61 -17.92 -12.71
N ASP A 27 -20.30 -17.83 -12.74
CA ASP A 27 -19.53 -17.04 -13.71
C ASP A 27 -18.17 -17.71 -14.03
N PRO A 28 -18.16 -18.64 -14.99
CA PRO A 28 -16.96 -19.36 -15.35
C PRO A 28 -15.86 -18.48 -15.97
N GLU A 29 -16.20 -17.29 -16.49
CA GLU A 29 -15.23 -16.37 -17.08
C GLU A 29 -14.44 -15.67 -15.96
N ILE A 30 -15.11 -15.15 -14.94
CA ILE A 30 -14.46 -14.58 -13.75
C ILE A 30 -13.71 -15.65 -12.97
N ALA A 31 -14.26 -16.86 -12.81
CA ALA A 31 -13.56 -17.97 -12.17
C ALA A 31 -12.25 -18.32 -12.91
N ARG A 32 -12.23 -18.26 -14.25
CA ARG A 32 -11.02 -18.45 -15.05
C ARG A 32 -10.00 -17.34 -14.79
N ALA A 33 -10.43 -16.07 -14.79
CA ALA A 33 -9.56 -14.93 -14.53
C ALA A 33 -8.90 -15.02 -13.13
N VAL A 34 -9.67 -15.41 -12.12
CA VAL A 34 -9.16 -15.63 -10.75
C VAL A 34 -8.11 -16.74 -10.71
N ARG A 35 -8.35 -17.88 -11.38
CA ARG A 35 -7.38 -18.96 -11.46
C ARG A 35 -6.09 -18.52 -12.16
N GLN A 36 -6.21 -17.81 -13.28
CA GLN A 36 -5.04 -17.30 -14.00
C GLN A 36 -4.22 -16.31 -13.16
N GLU A 37 -4.88 -15.49 -12.35
CA GLU A 37 -4.18 -14.59 -11.43
C GLU A 37 -3.48 -15.37 -10.29
N ILE A 38 -4.10 -16.42 -9.75
CA ILE A 38 -3.46 -17.31 -8.77
C ILE A 38 -2.20 -17.98 -9.37
N GLU A 39 -2.28 -18.45 -10.62
CA GLU A 39 -1.15 -19.03 -11.35
C GLU A 39 -0.05 -17.97 -11.55
N ARG A 40 -0.41 -16.75 -12.01
CA ARG A 40 0.55 -15.64 -12.18
C ARG A 40 1.28 -15.32 -10.87
N GLN A 41 0.54 -15.23 -9.77
CA GLN A 41 1.14 -14.95 -8.45
C GLN A 41 2.06 -16.07 -7.97
N ASN A 42 1.68 -17.33 -8.18
CA ASN A 42 2.51 -18.48 -7.82
C ASN A 42 3.80 -18.56 -8.64
N ASP A 43 3.72 -18.31 -9.94
CA ASP A 43 4.79 -18.58 -10.91
C ASP A 43 5.72 -17.38 -11.13
N GLY A 44 5.34 -16.16 -10.67
CA GLY A 44 6.11 -14.93 -10.83
C GLY A 44 6.75 -14.41 -9.56
N LEU A 45 7.81 -13.60 -9.72
CA LEU A 45 8.44 -12.83 -8.66
C LEU A 45 7.78 -11.43 -8.56
N GLU A 46 7.00 -11.20 -7.50
CA GLU A 46 6.36 -9.93 -7.22
C GLU A 46 7.30 -9.00 -6.45
N LEU A 47 7.78 -7.97 -7.11
CA LEU A 47 8.72 -6.99 -6.55
C LEU A 47 8.15 -5.55 -6.52
N ILE A 48 6.86 -5.37 -6.83
CA ILE A 48 6.22 -4.07 -6.62
C ILE A 48 6.17 -3.78 -5.12
N ALA A 49 6.84 -2.70 -4.70
CA ALA A 49 7.05 -2.37 -3.28
C ALA A 49 5.75 -2.12 -2.49
N SER A 50 4.65 -1.82 -3.19
CA SER A 50 3.31 -1.60 -2.62
C SER A 50 2.41 -2.83 -2.64
N GLU A 51 2.91 -4.00 -3.08
CA GLU A 51 2.16 -5.24 -3.12
C GLU A 51 2.62 -6.24 -2.06
N ASN A 52 1.69 -7.09 -1.64
CA ASN A 52 1.91 -8.14 -0.66
C ASN A 52 0.80 -9.19 -0.78
N PHE A 53 1.01 -10.35 -0.15
CA PHE A 53 0.03 -11.43 -0.13
C PHE A 53 -0.64 -11.47 1.24
N ALA A 54 -1.95 -11.22 1.26
CA ALA A 54 -2.76 -11.31 2.47
C ALA A 54 -2.90 -12.76 2.95
N SER A 55 -3.09 -12.96 4.26
CA SER A 55 -3.32 -14.30 4.82
C SER A 55 -4.66 -14.88 4.38
N ALA A 56 -4.78 -16.21 4.44
CA ALA A 56 -6.05 -16.90 4.16
C ALA A 56 -7.20 -16.36 5.04
N ALA A 57 -6.92 -16.06 6.32
CA ALA A 57 -7.94 -15.52 7.22
C ALA A 57 -8.40 -14.10 6.83
N VAL A 58 -7.50 -13.27 6.30
CA VAL A 58 -7.86 -11.95 5.75
C VAL A 58 -8.75 -12.12 4.51
N ILE A 59 -8.41 -13.03 3.60
CA ILE A 59 -9.20 -13.31 2.38
C ILE A 59 -10.57 -13.89 2.75
N GLU A 60 -10.65 -14.81 3.71
CA GLU A 60 -11.91 -15.38 4.21
C GLU A 60 -12.84 -14.29 4.78
N ALA A 61 -12.30 -13.38 5.59
CA ALA A 61 -13.06 -12.26 6.11
C ALA A 61 -13.57 -11.33 5.01
N MET A 62 -12.77 -11.10 3.95
CA MET A 62 -13.15 -10.33 2.76
C MET A 62 -14.32 -10.96 2.00
N GLY A 63 -14.39 -12.28 1.90
CA GLY A 63 -15.47 -13.03 1.25
C GLY A 63 -16.70 -13.28 2.12
N SER A 64 -16.79 -12.67 3.32
CA SER A 64 -17.87 -12.93 4.27
C SER A 64 -19.18 -12.21 3.93
N PRO A 65 -20.33 -12.72 4.43
CA PRO A 65 -21.65 -12.08 4.27
C PRO A 65 -21.76 -10.67 4.88
N LEU A 66 -20.75 -10.19 5.60
CA LEU A 66 -20.71 -8.82 6.11
C LEU A 66 -20.77 -7.76 4.99
N THR A 67 -20.45 -8.14 3.74
CA THR A 67 -20.65 -7.30 2.56
C THR A 67 -22.09 -6.86 2.35
N ASN A 68 -23.07 -7.63 2.84
CA ASN A 68 -24.48 -7.36 2.66
C ASN A 68 -25.02 -6.27 3.62
N LYS A 69 -24.25 -5.91 4.67
CA LYS A 69 -24.74 -5.04 5.74
C LYS A 69 -24.45 -3.57 5.47
N TYR A 70 -25.48 -2.77 5.42
CA TYR A 70 -25.41 -1.30 5.36
C TYR A 70 -25.22 -0.73 6.77
N ALA A 71 -24.11 -0.01 7.04
CA ALA A 71 -23.71 0.38 8.39
C ALA A 71 -23.21 1.83 8.48
N GLU A 72 -23.94 2.79 7.85
CA GLU A 72 -23.61 4.22 7.98
C GLU A 72 -23.61 4.68 9.43
N GLY A 73 -22.71 5.58 9.76
CA GLY A 73 -22.44 6.01 11.13
C GLY A 73 -21.27 5.23 11.73
N TYR A 74 -21.26 5.11 13.06
CA TYR A 74 -20.16 4.52 13.83
C TYR A 74 -20.71 3.52 14.87
N PRO A 75 -19.90 2.62 15.46
CA PRO A 75 -20.37 1.65 16.45
C PRO A 75 -21.23 2.28 17.55
N GLY A 76 -22.39 1.69 17.82
CA GLY A 76 -23.38 2.17 18.78
C GLY A 76 -24.16 3.42 18.34
N ARG A 77 -23.87 4.00 17.17
CA ARG A 77 -24.53 5.19 16.62
C ARG A 77 -24.70 5.05 15.10
N ARG A 78 -25.39 4.00 14.67
CA ARG A 78 -25.70 3.72 13.28
C ARG A 78 -27.02 4.38 12.85
N TYR A 79 -27.09 4.68 11.57
CA TYR A 79 -28.35 5.14 10.95
C TYR A 79 -29.31 3.99 10.61
N TYR A 80 -28.84 2.73 10.66
CA TYR A 80 -29.60 1.54 10.32
C TYR A 80 -29.58 0.53 11.46
N GLY A 81 -30.67 -0.26 11.57
CA GLY A 81 -30.76 -1.38 12.52
C GLY A 81 -29.98 -2.61 12.08
N GLY A 82 -29.84 -3.61 12.96
CA GLY A 82 -29.17 -4.89 12.67
C GLY A 82 -27.66 -4.77 12.55
N CYS A 83 -27.04 -3.84 13.27
CA CYS A 83 -25.60 -3.57 13.23
C CYS A 83 -24.80 -4.18 14.39
N GLU A 84 -25.43 -4.97 15.26
CA GLU A 84 -24.82 -5.51 16.48
C GLU A 84 -23.52 -6.29 16.22
N TYR A 85 -23.43 -7.06 15.14
CA TYR A 85 -22.24 -7.87 14.83
C TYR A 85 -21.19 -7.09 14.02
N VAL A 86 -21.62 -6.19 13.13
CA VAL A 86 -20.65 -5.31 12.43
C VAL A 86 -20.04 -4.29 13.38
N ASP A 87 -20.77 -3.88 14.44
CA ASP A 87 -20.24 -3.05 15.51
C ASP A 87 -19.11 -3.75 16.27
N VAL A 88 -19.23 -5.07 16.50
CA VAL A 88 -18.14 -5.88 17.09
C VAL A 88 -16.93 -5.87 16.18
N ALA A 89 -17.12 -6.10 14.87
CA ALA A 89 -15.99 -6.13 13.91
C ALA A 89 -15.27 -4.77 13.84
N GLU A 90 -16.04 -3.67 13.75
CA GLU A 90 -15.44 -2.33 13.67
C GLU A 90 -14.79 -1.92 14.98
N SER A 91 -15.40 -2.19 16.14
CA SER A 91 -14.81 -1.91 17.45
C SER A 91 -13.49 -2.65 17.64
N LEU A 92 -13.44 -3.95 17.29
CA LEU A 92 -12.20 -4.72 17.32
C LEU A 92 -11.11 -4.13 16.42
N ALA A 93 -11.48 -3.68 15.21
CA ALA A 93 -10.53 -3.04 14.31
C ALA A 93 -9.97 -1.73 14.89
N ILE A 94 -10.84 -0.89 15.45
CA ILE A 94 -10.47 0.37 16.12
C ILE A 94 -9.53 0.11 17.29
N ASP A 95 -9.90 -0.79 18.20
CA ASP A 95 -9.13 -1.08 19.41
C ASP A 95 -7.74 -1.65 19.07
N ARG A 96 -7.69 -2.58 18.09
CA ARG A 96 -6.44 -3.17 17.62
C ARG A 96 -5.54 -2.14 16.92
N ALA A 97 -6.11 -1.24 16.12
CA ALA A 97 -5.34 -0.16 15.49
C ALA A 97 -4.75 0.78 16.53
N LYS A 98 -5.55 1.20 17.52
CA LYS A 98 -5.10 2.04 18.62
C LYS A 98 -3.98 1.36 19.43
N ALA A 99 -4.15 0.11 19.78
CA ALA A 99 -3.16 -0.65 20.56
C ALA A 99 -1.86 -0.87 19.78
N LEU A 100 -1.95 -1.21 18.47
CA LEU A 100 -0.79 -1.52 17.63
C LEU A 100 0.10 -0.29 17.39
N PHE A 101 -0.50 0.87 17.20
CA PHE A 101 0.21 2.09 16.83
C PHE A 101 0.35 3.12 17.98
N GLY A 102 -0.25 2.85 19.14
CA GLY A 102 -0.24 3.78 20.27
C GLY A 102 -1.06 5.05 20.03
N ALA A 103 -2.13 4.97 19.23
CA ALA A 103 -2.95 6.12 18.87
C ALA A 103 -4.10 6.37 19.85
N GLU A 104 -4.47 7.64 20.04
CA GLU A 104 -5.60 8.03 20.89
C GLU A 104 -6.95 7.68 20.23
N HIS A 105 -7.04 7.86 18.91
CA HIS A 105 -8.22 7.52 18.10
C HIS A 105 -7.83 6.85 16.79
N ALA A 106 -8.70 5.96 16.30
CA ALA A 106 -8.59 5.34 14.98
C ALA A 106 -9.94 5.39 14.25
N ASN A 107 -9.90 5.66 12.95
CA ASN A 107 -11.01 5.48 12.03
C ASN A 107 -10.63 4.43 10.99
N VAL A 108 -11.34 3.30 10.98
CA VAL A 108 -11.03 2.13 10.15
C VAL A 108 -11.89 2.02 8.90
N GLN A 109 -12.77 3.00 8.67
CA GLN A 109 -13.72 2.99 7.56
C GLN A 109 -13.15 3.43 6.19
N PRO A 110 -12.02 4.16 6.05
CA PRO A 110 -11.56 4.56 4.71
C PRO A 110 -11.45 3.39 3.74
N HIS A 111 -12.04 3.51 2.54
CA HIS A 111 -11.98 2.48 1.51
C HIS A 111 -10.60 2.36 0.89
N SER A 112 -9.81 3.44 0.91
CA SER A 112 -8.45 3.50 0.39
C SER A 112 -7.58 4.49 1.16
N GLY A 113 -6.25 4.43 0.96
CA GLY A 113 -5.33 5.45 1.47
C GLY A 113 -5.61 6.85 0.92
N ALA A 114 -6.01 6.95 -0.35
CA ALA A 114 -6.37 8.24 -0.95
C ALA A 114 -7.58 8.89 -0.26
N GLN A 115 -8.61 8.10 0.10
CA GLN A 115 -9.76 8.61 0.85
C GLN A 115 -9.41 8.91 2.31
N ALA A 116 -8.49 8.16 2.92
CA ALA A 116 -7.95 8.49 4.23
C ALA A 116 -7.23 9.84 4.21
N ASN A 117 -6.37 10.08 3.23
CA ASN A 117 -5.72 11.39 3.05
C ASN A 117 -6.73 12.50 2.80
N MET A 118 -7.71 12.29 1.90
CA MET A 118 -8.74 13.27 1.61
C MET A 118 -9.54 13.66 2.86
N ALA A 119 -9.92 12.68 3.68
CA ALA A 119 -10.64 12.94 4.92
C ALA A 119 -9.78 13.70 5.95
N ALA A 120 -8.48 13.41 6.03
CA ALA A 120 -7.54 14.14 6.89
C ALA A 120 -7.38 15.60 6.43
N TYR A 121 -7.24 15.83 5.12
CA TYR A 121 -7.19 17.19 4.57
C TYR A 121 -8.47 17.96 4.88
N PHE A 122 -9.65 17.40 4.61
CA PHE A 122 -10.94 18.06 4.86
C PHE A 122 -11.23 18.27 6.35
N ALA A 123 -10.60 17.51 7.23
CA ALA A 123 -10.73 17.70 8.67
C ALA A 123 -9.88 18.86 9.21
N LEU A 124 -8.76 19.17 8.56
CA LEU A 124 -7.72 20.05 9.08
C LEU A 124 -7.50 21.31 8.24
N LEU A 125 -8.06 21.36 7.03
CA LEU A 125 -7.83 22.43 6.06
C LEU A 125 -9.13 22.94 5.44
N ASP A 126 -9.13 24.22 5.11
CA ASP A 126 -10.08 24.82 4.18
C ASP A 126 -9.50 24.83 2.74
N PRO A 127 -10.32 24.69 1.69
CA PRO A 127 -9.86 24.81 0.30
C PRO A 127 -9.10 26.12 0.06
N GLY A 128 -8.03 26.03 -0.74
CA GLY A 128 -7.15 27.16 -1.06
C GLY A 128 -6.01 27.39 -0.06
N GLN A 129 -5.98 26.69 1.06
CA GLN A 129 -4.86 26.80 1.99
C GLN A 129 -3.60 26.13 1.44
N THR A 130 -2.43 26.62 1.87
CA THR A 130 -1.12 26.12 1.44
C THR A 130 -0.76 24.84 2.17
N VAL A 131 -0.28 23.84 1.42
CA VAL A 131 0.23 22.56 1.91
C VAL A 131 1.67 22.36 1.46
N LEU A 132 2.55 22.05 2.38
CA LEU A 132 3.92 21.63 2.09
C LEU A 132 3.94 20.10 1.97
N GLY A 133 4.20 19.56 0.78
CA GLY A 133 4.18 18.12 0.48
C GLY A 133 5.45 17.65 -0.22
N MET A 134 5.79 16.36 -0.06
CA MET A 134 6.95 15.81 -0.76
C MET A 134 6.69 15.73 -2.26
N ASP A 135 7.64 16.23 -3.07
CA ASP A 135 7.59 16.18 -4.53
C ASP A 135 7.44 14.73 -5.02
N LEU A 136 6.53 14.52 -5.98
CA LEU A 136 6.27 13.22 -6.58
C LEU A 136 7.54 12.64 -7.24
N ALA A 137 8.33 13.46 -7.92
CA ALA A 137 9.58 13.05 -8.56
C ALA A 137 10.67 12.67 -7.53
N HIS A 138 10.54 13.14 -6.29
CA HIS A 138 11.46 12.83 -5.18
C HIS A 138 10.92 11.74 -4.25
N GLY A 139 9.81 11.10 -4.60
CA GLY A 139 9.26 9.96 -3.87
C GLY A 139 7.92 10.22 -3.16
N GLY A 140 7.30 11.39 -3.31
CA GLY A 140 5.97 11.70 -2.79
C GLY A 140 4.87 10.78 -3.34
N HIS A 141 3.66 10.94 -2.84
CA HIS A 141 2.47 10.26 -3.35
C HIS A 141 1.59 11.23 -4.13
N LEU A 142 0.75 10.72 -5.05
CA LEU A 142 -0.20 11.54 -5.81
C LEU A 142 -1.07 12.43 -4.91
N THR A 143 -1.49 11.92 -3.76
CA THR A 143 -2.32 12.65 -2.79
C THR A 143 -1.55 13.67 -1.94
N HIS A 144 -0.24 13.85 -2.20
CA HIS A 144 0.58 14.87 -1.54
C HIS A 144 0.68 16.17 -2.34
N GLY A 145 -0.15 16.33 -3.39
CA GLY A 145 -0.22 17.59 -4.13
C GLY A 145 -0.11 17.47 -5.65
N HIS A 146 -0.26 16.27 -6.22
CA HIS A 146 -0.24 16.12 -7.68
C HIS A 146 -1.38 16.92 -8.32
N PRO A 147 -1.15 17.72 -9.39
CA PRO A 147 -2.14 18.62 -9.97
C PRO A 147 -3.46 17.98 -10.41
N LEU A 148 -3.43 16.71 -10.83
CA LEU A 148 -4.64 15.96 -11.22
C LEU A 148 -5.36 15.30 -10.05
N ASN A 149 -4.77 15.33 -8.84
CA ASN A 149 -5.37 14.77 -7.64
C ASN A 149 -6.18 15.84 -6.89
N PHE A 150 -7.15 15.44 -6.06
CA PHE A 150 -7.92 16.37 -5.22
C PHE A 150 -7.02 17.34 -4.47
N SER A 151 -5.86 16.87 -3.99
CA SER A 151 -4.93 17.67 -3.20
C SER A 151 -4.36 18.84 -4.00
N GLY A 152 -3.92 18.61 -5.24
CA GLY A 152 -3.43 19.67 -6.13
C GLY A 152 -4.53 20.52 -6.76
N GLN A 153 -5.80 20.05 -6.74
CA GLN A 153 -6.93 20.81 -7.28
C GLN A 153 -7.55 21.76 -6.24
N LEU A 154 -7.48 21.41 -4.96
CA LEU A 154 -8.17 22.15 -3.88
C LEU A 154 -7.23 23.00 -3.03
N TYR A 155 -5.93 22.75 -3.07
CA TYR A 155 -4.95 23.38 -2.18
C TYR A 155 -3.77 23.94 -2.97
N GLU A 156 -3.11 24.96 -2.39
CA GLU A 156 -1.87 25.50 -2.92
C GLU A 156 -0.69 24.63 -2.46
N ILE A 157 -0.03 23.97 -3.39
CA ILE A 157 1.02 22.99 -3.07
C ILE A 157 2.40 23.62 -3.21
N VAL A 158 3.19 23.54 -2.14
CA VAL A 158 4.62 23.85 -2.15
C VAL A 158 5.39 22.55 -1.97
N PRO A 159 6.13 22.10 -3.00
CA PRO A 159 6.86 20.83 -2.91
C PRO A 159 8.17 21.00 -2.13
N TYR A 160 8.47 20.03 -1.25
CA TYR A 160 9.82 19.83 -0.72
C TYR A 160 10.43 18.55 -1.30
N GLY A 161 11.76 18.46 -1.30
CA GLY A 161 12.45 17.37 -1.96
C GLY A 161 13.61 16.81 -1.16
N VAL A 162 14.50 16.14 -1.89
CA VAL A 162 15.74 15.56 -1.37
C VAL A 162 16.96 16.39 -1.81
N ARG A 163 18.06 16.27 -1.09
CA ARG A 163 19.35 16.85 -1.47
C ARG A 163 19.89 16.17 -2.72
N ARG A 164 20.70 16.92 -3.48
CA ARG A 164 21.26 16.41 -4.74
C ARG A 164 22.47 15.50 -4.52
N ASP A 165 23.18 15.68 -3.42
CA ASP A 165 24.43 14.97 -3.10
C ASP A 165 24.23 13.56 -2.56
N ASP A 166 23.19 13.35 -1.72
CA ASP A 166 22.92 12.07 -1.06
C ASP A 166 21.49 11.52 -1.27
N GLU A 167 20.64 12.25 -2.01
CA GLU A 167 19.26 11.89 -2.33
C GLU A 167 18.39 11.61 -1.08
N ARG A 168 18.71 12.26 0.05
CA ARG A 168 17.94 12.21 1.30
C ARG A 168 17.13 13.49 1.47
N ILE A 169 16.01 13.40 2.21
CA ILE A 169 15.13 14.55 2.47
C ILE A 169 15.96 15.74 2.94
N ASP A 170 15.78 16.88 2.26
CA ASP A 170 16.40 18.15 2.63
C ASP A 170 15.54 18.85 3.69
N TYR A 171 15.79 18.48 4.95
CA TYR A 171 15.07 19.05 6.09
C TYR A 171 15.34 20.55 6.26
N ASP A 172 16.51 21.06 5.86
CA ASP A 172 16.86 22.48 5.94
C ASP A 172 16.08 23.27 4.87
N ALA A 173 15.93 22.71 3.68
CA ALA A 173 15.05 23.27 2.64
C ALA A 173 13.56 23.23 3.06
N LEU A 174 13.12 22.11 3.66
CA LEU A 174 11.76 21.99 4.19
C LEU A 174 11.48 23.08 5.24
N GLU A 175 12.38 23.32 6.16
CA GLU A 175 12.26 24.36 7.18
C GLU A 175 12.21 25.77 6.55
N ARG A 176 13.12 26.08 5.60
CA ARG A 176 13.08 27.38 4.88
C ARG A 176 11.75 27.60 4.16
N LEU A 177 11.28 26.60 3.40
CA LEU A 177 10.00 26.66 2.68
C LEU A 177 8.81 26.83 3.63
N ALA A 178 8.82 26.15 4.78
CA ALA A 178 7.79 26.31 5.79
C ALA A 178 7.74 27.74 6.36
N HIS A 179 8.89 28.34 6.65
CA HIS A 179 8.97 29.74 7.12
C HIS A 179 8.56 30.74 6.04
N GLU A 180 8.92 30.51 4.77
CA GLU A 180 8.63 31.37 3.64
C GLU A 180 7.12 31.35 3.29
N HIS A 181 6.55 30.15 3.15
CA HIS A 181 5.18 29.96 2.65
C HIS A 181 4.12 29.84 3.74
N ARG A 182 4.52 29.66 5.00
CA ARG A 182 3.58 29.54 6.15
C ARG A 182 2.42 28.57 5.86
N PRO A 183 2.70 27.30 5.50
CA PRO A 183 1.66 26.36 5.15
C PRO A 183 0.71 26.13 6.32
N ALA A 184 -0.56 25.85 6.02
CA ALA A 184 -1.52 25.40 7.02
C ALA A 184 -1.29 23.93 7.41
N LEU A 185 -0.64 23.14 6.52
CA LEU A 185 -0.35 21.74 6.76
C LEU A 185 0.98 21.34 6.14
N ILE A 186 1.74 20.50 6.86
CA ILE A 186 2.89 19.77 6.32
C ILE A 186 2.50 18.29 6.18
N MET A 187 2.55 17.78 4.93
CA MET A 187 2.29 16.40 4.61
C MET A 187 3.60 15.63 4.56
N ALA A 188 3.82 14.75 5.52
CA ALA A 188 4.98 13.86 5.59
C ALA A 188 4.66 12.46 5.05
N GLY A 189 5.70 11.70 4.72
CA GLY A 189 5.56 10.35 4.17
C GLY A 189 5.92 10.28 2.70
N ALA A 190 6.10 9.05 2.19
CA ALA A 190 6.57 8.82 0.84
C ALA A 190 6.11 7.48 0.27
N SER A 191 6.01 7.40 -1.06
CA SER A 191 5.75 6.17 -1.83
C SER A 191 7.03 5.52 -2.35
N ALA A 192 8.09 6.31 -2.56
CA ALA A 192 9.32 5.85 -3.20
C ALA A 192 10.55 6.50 -2.55
N TYR A 193 10.64 6.40 -1.23
CA TYR A 193 11.77 6.90 -0.46
C TYR A 193 12.37 5.76 0.38
N PRO A 194 13.62 5.35 0.10
CA PRO A 194 14.20 4.15 0.69
C PRO A 194 14.87 4.39 2.07
N ARG A 195 14.84 5.61 2.61
CA ARG A 195 15.53 5.96 3.85
C ARG A 195 14.56 6.22 5.01
N THR A 196 15.08 6.20 6.21
CA THR A 196 14.33 6.58 7.41
C THR A 196 13.91 8.04 7.34
N ILE A 197 12.66 8.33 7.74
CA ILE A 197 12.10 9.68 7.84
C ILE A 197 12.15 10.13 9.29
N ASP A 198 12.68 11.33 9.53
CA ASP A 198 12.70 11.99 10.84
C ASP A 198 11.42 12.80 11.04
N PHE A 199 10.41 12.15 11.61
CA PHE A 199 9.12 12.76 11.87
C PHE A 199 9.16 13.79 12.99
N GLU A 200 10.06 13.63 13.97
CA GLU A 200 10.23 14.59 15.07
C GLU A 200 10.73 15.92 14.54
N ARG A 201 11.72 15.91 13.64
CA ARG A 201 12.23 17.12 13.00
C ARG A 201 11.15 17.83 12.17
N ILE A 202 10.37 17.08 11.37
CA ILE A 202 9.26 17.66 10.59
C ILE A 202 8.21 18.27 11.52
N ALA A 203 7.87 17.62 12.63
CA ALA A 203 6.92 18.14 13.61
C ALA A 203 7.44 19.42 14.28
N GLY A 204 8.75 19.51 14.57
CA GLY A 204 9.37 20.72 15.07
C GLY A 204 9.21 21.90 14.11
N VAL A 205 9.42 21.66 12.81
CA VAL A 205 9.20 22.68 11.77
C VAL A 205 7.72 23.06 11.68
N ALA A 206 6.79 22.10 11.69
CA ALA A 206 5.36 22.37 11.64
C ALA A 206 4.93 23.25 12.84
N ALA A 207 5.36 22.91 14.04
CA ALA A 207 5.08 23.68 15.26
C ALA A 207 5.64 25.12 15.19
N ALA A 208 6.85 25.30 14.64
CA ALA A 208 7.48 26.62 14.51
C ALA A 208 6.71 27.58 13.60
N VAL A 209 5.96 27.06 12.63
CA VAL A 209 5.16 27.87 11.69
C VAL A 209 3.65 27.83 11.98
N GLY A 210 3.22 27.04 12.98
CA GLY A 210 1.81 26.88 13.34
C GLY A 210 1.01 26.01 12.37
N ALA A 211 1.69 25.14 11.61
CA ALA A 211 1.07 24.21 10.68
C ALA A 211 0.60 22.93 11.40
N ALA A 212 -0.49 22.32 10.91
CA ALA A 212 -0.81 20.96 11.25
C ALA A 212 0.17 19.99 10.56
N MET A 213 0.41 18.83 11.17
CA MET A 213 1.20 17.77 10.54
C MET A 213 0.35 16.53 10.27
N VAL A 214 0.27 16.11 9.01
CA VAL A 214 -0.31 14.83 8.61
C VAL A 214 0.81 13.93 8.06
N THR A 215 0.83 12.68 8.49
CA THR A 215 1.80 11.70 7.96
C THR A 215 1.09 10.55 7.26
N ASP A 216 1.43 10.32 6.00
CA ASP A 216 1.07 9.09 5.27
C ASP A 216 2.17 8.04 5.47
N MET A 217 1.91 7.06 6.33
CA MET A 217 2.85 5.96 6.59
C MET A 217 2.54 4.70 5.77
N ALA A 218 1.73 4.79 4.71
CA ALA A 218 1.22 3.64 3.98
C ALA A 218 2.29 2.62 3.58
N HIS A 219 3.44 3.08 3.10
CA HIS A 219 4.53 2.20 2.69
C HIS A 219 5.24 1.51 3.86
N ILE A 220 5.35 2.19 4.98
CA ILE A 220 6.14 1.75 6.14
C ILE A 220 5.31 1.29 7.33
N ALA A 221 3.97 1.21 7.21
CA ALA A 221 3.08 0.91 8.32
C ALA A 221 3.41 -0.39 9.06
N GLY A 222 3.81 -1.44 8.35
CA GLY A 222 4.26 -2.69 8.97
C GLY A 222 5.57 -2.54 9.75
N LEU A 223 6.49 -1.70 9.26
CA LEU A 223 7.75 -1.39 9.95
C LEU A 223 7.50 -0.53 11.20
N VAL A 224 6.61 0.44 11.12
CA VAL A 224 6.17 1.26 12.26
C VAL A 224 5.49 0.41 13.32
N ALA A 225 4.58 -0.49 12.91
CA ALA A 225 3.88 -1.39 13.83
C ALA A 225 4.82 -2.29 14.64
N THR A 226 6.01 -2.56 14.13
CA THR A 226 7.01 -3.43 14.77
C THR A 226 8.21 -2.69 15.36
N GLY A 227 8.18 -1.34 15.35
CA GLY A 227 9.26 -0.49 15.88
C GLY A 227 10.54 -0.50 15.04
N LEU A 228 10.48 -0.99 13.80
CA LEU A 228 11.62 -1.03 12.87
C LEU A 228 11.78 0.25 12.03
N HIS A 229 10.82 1.14 12.12
CA HIS A 229 10.89 2.53 11.64
C HIS A 229 10.31 3.43 12.73
N PRO A 230 10.84 4.65 12.94
CA PRO A 230 10.25 5.62 13.86
C PRO A 230 8.75 5.81 13.61
N SER A 231 7.97 5.90 14.70
CA SER A 231 6.54 6.12 14.60
C SER A 231 6.21 7.59 14.37
N PRO A 232 5.37 7.94 13.38
CA PRO A 232 4.87 9.30 13.22
C PRO A 232 3.76 9.67 14.22
N VAL A 233 3.14 8.67 14.88
CA VAL A 233 1.93 8.87 15.70
C VAL A 233 2.11 9.87 16.83
N PRO A 234 3.23 9.89 17.58
CA PRO A 234 3.43 10.90 18.63
C PRO A 234 3.61 12.32 18.11
N HIS A 235 4.00 12.45 16.84
CA HIS A 235 4.44 13.72 16.24
C HIS A 235 3.38 14.39 15.37
N SER A 236 2.38 13.64 14.89
CA SER A 236 1.40 14.11 13.90
C SER A 236 0.03 14.39 14.52
N ASP A 237 -0.72 15.32 13.92
CA ASP A 237 -2.12 15.57 14.26
C ASP A 237 -3.02 14.44 13.75
N ALA A 238 -2.71 13.94 12.53
CA ALA A 238 -3.29 12.72 11.99
C ALA A 238 -2.24 11.91 11.23
N VAL A 239 -2.39 10.59 11.27
CA VAL A 239 -1.57 9.64 10.52
C VAL A 239 -2.49 8.79 9.66
N THR A 240 -2.23 8.75 8.37
CA THR A 240 -2.97 7.92 7.42
C THR A 240 -2.13 6.72 6.99
N THR A 241 -2.79 5.65 6.61
CA THR A 241 -2.12 4.50 6.02
C THR A 241 -3.05 3.69 5.13
N THR A 242 -2.46 2.87 4.28
CA THR A 242 -3.13 1.72 3.66
C THR A 242 -2.94 0.48 4.54
N THR A 243 -3.77 -0.54 4.35
CA THR A 243 -3.67 -1.79 5.09
C THR A 243 -3.02 -2.94 4.31
N HIS A 244 -2.78 -2.78 3.00
CA HIS A 244 -2.42 -3.86 2.07
C HIS A 244 -0.96 -3.89 1.59
N LYS A 245 -0.08 -3.01 2.11
CA LYS A 245 1.35 -2.96 1.73
C LYS A 245 2.20 -3.75 2.75
N THR A 246 3.13 -3.10 3.43
CA THR A 246 3.94 -3.76 4.47
C THR A 246 3.10 -4.29 5.63
N LEU A 247 1.91 -3.74 5.88
CA LEU A 247 0.99 -4.25 6.91
C LEU A 247 0.32 -5.59 6.53
N ARG A 248 0.34 -6.00 5.26
CA ARG A 248 -0.10 -7.31 4.75
C ARG A 248 -1.59 -7.62 4.96
N GLY A 249 -2.44 -6.61 4.97
CA GLY A 249 -3.88 -6.75 5.17
C GLY A 249 -4.70 -6.63 3.88
N PRO A 250 -6.02 -6.42 4.02
CA PRO A 250 -6.91 -6.19 2.88
C PRO A 250 -6.62 -4.83 2.24
N ARG A 251 -7.02 -4.66 0.98
CA ARG A 251 -7.03 -3.34 0.36
C ARG A 251 -7.98 -2.42 1.11
N GLY A 252 -7.46 -1.31 1.62
CA GLY A 252 -8.23 -0.35 2.42
C GLY A 252 -7.32 0.74 2.97
N GLY A 253 -7.92 1.69 3.69
CA GLY A 253 -7.24 2.77 4.40
C GLY A 253 -7.55 2.77 5.90
N LEU A 254 -6.79 3.55 6.65
CA LEU A 254 -6.92 3.75 8.08
C LEU A 254 -6.45 5.17 8.42
N ILE A 255 -7.11 5.82 9.38
CA ILE A 255 -6.68 7.11 9.94
C ILE A 255 -6.49 6.93 11.45
N LEU A 256 -5.34 7.35 11.94
CA LEU A 256 -5.04 7.51 13.36
C LEU A 256 -4.96 9.00 13.65
N CYS A 257 -5.44 9.46 14.81
CA CYS A 257 -5.29 10.87 15.17
C CYS A 257 -5.30 11.08 16.68
N ARG A 258 -4.94 12.29 17.09
CA ARG A 258 -5.14 12.76 18.46
C ARG A 258 -6.64 12.87 18.75
N GLU A 259 -7.05 12.69 20.00
CA GLU A 259 -8.47 12.79 20.42
C GLU A 259 -9.10 14.15 20.03
N ALA A 260 -8.30 15.22 20.04
CA ALA A 260 -8.74 16.56 19.63
C ALA A 260 -9.32 16.61 18.21
N HIS A 261 -8.79 15.79 17.29
CA HIS A 261 -9.21 15.76 15.88
C HIS A 261 -10.27 14.69 15.57
N ARG A 262 -10.60 13.82 16.52
CA ARG A 262 -11.56 12.72 16.35
C ARG A 262 -12.85 13.11 15.67
N LYS A 263 -13.50 14.17 16.18
CA LYS A 263 -14.82 14.61 15.67
C LYS A 263 -14.70 15.12 14.23
N ALA A 264 -13.67 15.89 13.92
CA ALA A 264 -13.42 16.43 12.60
C ALA A 264 -13.11 15.30 11.60
N ILE A 265 -12.19 14.39 11.92
CA ILE A 265 -11.82 13.23 11.09
C ILE A 265 -13.05 12.34 10.81
N ASN A 266 -13.81 11.98 11.84
CA ASN A 266 -14.98 11.13 11.67
C ASN A 266 -16.04 11.80 10.79
N ARG A 267 -16.31 13.09 10.98
CA ARG A 267 -17.27 13.87 10.19
C ARG A 267 -16.80 14.03 8.73
N SER A 268 -15.51 14.28 8.53
CA SER A 268 -14.95 14.43 7.19
C SER A 268 -14.98 13.12 6.41
N LEU A 269 -14.78 11.99 7.07
CA LEU A 269 -14.92 10.70 6.40
C LEU A 269 -16.38 10.37 6.14
N PHE A 270 -17.23 10.33 7.17
CA PHE A 270 -18.66 10.09 7.04
C PHE A 270 -19.44 11.23 7.72
N PRO A 271 -20.31 11.95 6.98
CA PRO A 271 -20.72 11.75 5.58
C PRO A 271 -19.88 12.51 4.54
N GLY A 272 -18.74 13.12 4.91
CA GLY A 272 -18.01 14.05 4.04
C GLY A 272 -17.43 13.43 2.77
N VAL A 273 -16.74 12.29 2.88
CA VAL A 273 -16.04 11.62 1.75
C VAL A 273 -16.75 10.33 1.34
N GLN A 274 -17.33 9.59 2.30
CA GLN A 274 -17.90 8.27 2.10
C GLN A 274 -19.33 8.20 2.66
N GLY A 275 -20.11 7.20 2.14
CA GLY A 275 -21.35 6.69 2.73
C GLY A 275 -21.08 5.44 3.57
N GLY A 276 -21.81 4.33 3.28
CA GLY A 276 -21.68 3.07 4.01
C GLY A 276 -20.27 2.47 3.96
N PRO A 277 -19.70 2.09 5.12
CA PRO A 277 -18.41 1.41 5.16
C PRO A 277 -18.49 -0.02 4.61
N LEU A 278 -17.38 -0.54 4.10
CA LEU A 278 -17.24 -1.90 3.61
C LEU A 278 -16.98 -2.84 4.80
N MET A 279 -18.04 -3.39 5.42
CA MET A 279 -17.92 -4.09 6.70
C MET A 279 -17.13 -5.41 6.61
N HIS A 280 -17.15 -6.10 5.47
CA HIS A 280 -16.27 -7.24 5.19
C HIS A 280 -14.78 -6.83 5.15
N VAL A 281 -14.46 -5.66 4.60
CA VAL A 281 -13.10 -5.10 4.62
C VAL A 281 -12.70 -4.66 6.02
N VAL A 282 -13.62 -4.05 6.80
CA VAL A 282 -13.37 -3.66 8.19
C VAL A 282 -13.07 -4.90 9.05
N ALA A 283 -13.82 -6.00 8.88
CA ALA A 283 -13.53 -7.27 9.55
C ALA A 283 -12.15 -7.82 9.16
N ALA A 284 -11.81 -7.78 7.89
CA ALA A 284 -10.49 -8.20 7.40
C ALA A 284 -9.35 -7.31 7.94
N LYS A 285 -9.57 -6.00 8.11
CA LYS A 285 -8.63 -5.11 8.82
C LYS A 285 -8.45 -5.53 10.28
N ALA A 286 -9.53 -5.91 10.97
CA ALA A 286 -9.44 -6.40 12.34
C ALA A 286 -8.57 -7.68 12.43
N VAL A 287 -8.68 -8.59 11.46
CA VAL A 287 -7.83 -9.79 11.37
C VAL A 287 -6.36 -9.39 11.15
N CYS A 288 -6.10 -8.57 10.12
CA CYS A 288 -4.77 -8.08 9.79
C CYS A 288 -4.07 -7.42 10.99
N LEU A 289 -4.76 -6.53 11.71
CA LEU A 289 -4.21 -5.83 12.88
C LEU A 289 -3.89 -6.79 14.04
N LYS A 290 -4.67 -7.88 14.19
CA LYS A 290 -4.36 -8.95 15.14
C LYS A 290 -3.09 -9.70 14.74
N GLU A 291 -2.95 -10.06 13.47
CA GLU A 291 -1.75 -10.73 12.95
C GLU A 291 -0.52 -9.83 13.10
N ALA A 292 -0.64 -8.53 12.79
CA ALA A 292 0.45 -7.56 12.89
C ALA A 292 0.96 -7.33 14.33
N ALA A 293 0.16 -7.64 15.34
CA ALA A 293 0.55 -7.55 16.75
C ALA A 293 1.34 -8.77 17.26
N THR A 294 1.63 -9.76 16.40
CA THR A 294 2.33 -10.99 16.81
C THR A 294 3.85 -10.86 16.70
N PRO A 295 4.63 -11.59 17.54
CA PRO A 295 6.08 -11.64 17.41
C PRO A 295 6.54 -12.12 16.01
N GLY A 296 5.84 -13.11 15.43
CA GLY A 296 6.12 -13.62 14.09
C GLY A 296 6.01 -12.55 12.99
N PHE A 297 5.12 -11.57 13.14
CA PHE A 297 5.04 -10.44 12.23
C PHE A 297 6.25 -9.50 12.37
N ALA A 298 6.77 -9.31 13.58
CA ALA A 298 8.00 -8.55 13.78
C ALA A 298 9.21 -9.24 13.14
N ASP A 299 9.31 -10.57 13.23
CA ASP A 299 10.35 -11.35 12.56
C ASP A 299 10.23 -11.25 11.03
N TYR A 300 9.02 -11.33 10.50
CA TYR A 300 8.72 -11.10 9.09
C TYR A 300 9.21 -9.72 8.63
N GLN A 301 8.91 -8.65 9.35
CA GLN A 301 9.34 -7.29 8.98
C GLN A 301 10.86 -7.12 9.05
N ARG A 302 11.54 -7.76 10.01
CA ARG A 302 13.02 -7.79 10.05
C ARG A 302 13.57 -8.46 8.80
N GLN A 303 12.95 -9.59 8.37
CA GLN A 303 13.37 -10.29 7.16
C GLN A 303 13.13 -9.44 5.91
N VAL A 304 12.01 -8.69 5.83
CA VAL A 304 11.75 -7.75 4.72
C VAL A 304 12.91 -6.76 4.56
N ILE A 305 13.37 -6.16 5.66
CA ILE A 305 14.49 -5.19 5.60
C ILE A 305 15.80 -5.88 5.22
N ARG A 306 16.11 -7.07 5.77
CA ARG A 306 17.32 -7.82 5.40
C ARG A 306 17.33 -8.16 3.92
N ASN A 307 16.21 -8.64 3.41
CA ASN A 307 16.03 -8.95 1.99
C ASN A 307 16.23 -7.70 1.11
N ALA A 308 15.65 -6.57 1.48
CA ALA A 308 15.80 -5.32 0.73
C ALA A 308 17.26 -4.84 0.68
N ARG A 309 17.95 -4.90 1.82
CA ARG A 309 19.39 -4.56 1.90
C ARG A 309 20.26 -5.52 1.08
N ARG A 310 19.99 -6.83 1.15
CA ARG A 310 20.74 -7.82 0.37
C ARG A 310 20.53 -7.63 -1.12
N LEU A 311 19.28 -7.44 -1.54
CA LEU A 311 18.95 -7.20 -2.95
C LEU A 311 19.61 -5.91 -3.47
N ALA A 312 19.58 -4.83 -2.69
CA ALA A 312 20.26 -3.57 -3.04
C ALA A 312 21.77 -3.76 -3.23
N GLY A 313 22.42 -4.48 -2.29
CA GLY A 313 23.85 -4.80 -2.39
C GLY A 313 24.18 -5.66 -3.60
N ALA A 314 23.42 -6.75 -3.82
CA ALA A 314 23.65 -7.65 -4.95
C ALA A 314 23.44 -6.98 -6.32
N LEU A 315 22.51 -6.03 -6.44
CA LEU A 315 22.35 -5.22 -7.66
C LEU A 315 23.49 -4.20 -7.82
N ALA A 316 23.96 -3.59 -6.72
CA ALA A 316 25.11 -2.69 -6.74
C ALA A 316 26.40 -3.43 -7.15
N ASP A 317 26.61 -4.67 -6.68
CA ASP A 317 27.76 -5.52 -7.06
C ASP A 317 27.75 -5.83 -8.58
N GLN A 318 26.59 -5.78 -9.23
CA GLN A 318 26.45 -5.89 -10.69
C GLN A 318 26.56 -4.55 -11.43
N GLY A 319 26.92 -3.47 -10.71
CA GLY A 319 27.12 -2.15 -11.29
C GLY A 319 25.85 -1.32 -11.50
N PHE A 320 24.71 -1.68 -10.87
CA PHE A 320 23.55 -0.80 -10.83
C PHE A 320 23.71 0.28 -9.77
N ARG A 321 23.38 1.52 -10.10
CA ARG A 321 23.32 2.61 -9.14
C ARG A 321 22.06 2.49 -8.30
N ILE A 322 22.23 2.39 -6.99
CA ILE A 322 21.11 2.39 -6.04
C ILE A 322 20.93 3.83 -5.54
N VAL A 323 19.73 4.38 -5.73
CA VAL A 323 19.37 5.74 -5.28
C VAL A 323 19.61 5.86 -3.79
N SER A 324 20.16 6.97 -3.35
CA SER A 324 20.62 7.26 -1.98
C SER A 324 21.62 6.23 -1.40
N GLY A 325 22.28 5.42 -2.24
CA GLY A 325 23.30 4.46 -1.85
C GLY A 325 22.79 3.24 -1.08
N GLY A 326 21.47 2.92 -1.14
CA GLY A 326 20.92 1.73 -0.47
C GLY A 326 19.54 1.94 0.15
N THR A 327 19.17 1.11 1.13
CA THR A 327 17.85 1.18 1.78
C THR A 327 17.90 0.92 3.28
N ASP A 328 17.02 1.59 4.01
CA ASP A 328 16.77 1.38 5.44
C ASP A 328 15.44 0.64 5.68
N ASN A 329 14.60 0.47 4.64
CA ASN A 329 13.26 -0.07 4.73
C ASN A 329 13.01 -1.25 3.76
N HIS A 330 11.81 -1.40 3.23
CA HIS A 330 11.33 -2.52 2.41
C HIS A 330 11.52 -2.34 0.91
N LEU A 331 11.94 -1.16 0.46
CA LEU A 331 12.05 -0.83 -0.97
C LEU A 331 13.42 -0.22 -1.30
N LEU A 332 13.76 -0.28 -2.56
CA LEU A 332 14.91 0.42 -3.15
C LEU A 332 14.52 0.99 -4.51
N LEU A 333 15.23 2.03 -4.94
CA LEU A 333 15.14 2.59 -6.28
C LEU A 333 16.46 2.30 -7.01
N VAL A 334 16.34 1.76 -8.21
CA VAL A 334 17.49 1.44 -9.07
C VAL A 334 17.49 2.40 -10.24
N ASP A 335 18.57 3.17 -10.37
CA ASP A 335 18.83 3.99 -11.55
C ASP A 335 19.30 3.09 -12.70
N VAL A 336 18.43 2.91 -13.68
CA VAL A 336 18.72 2.12 -14.88
C VAL A 336 19.19 3.01 -16.04
N PHE A 337 18.96 4.32 -15.94
CA PHE A 337 19.36 5.28 -16.96
C PHE A 337 20.90 5.45 -17.04
N SER A 338 21.57 5.31 -15.92
CA SER A 338 23.04 5.26 -15.87
C SER A 338 23.66 4.12 -16.69
N ARG A 339 22.84 3.12 -17.06
CA ARG A 339 23.23 2.00 -17.95
C ARG A 339 22.64 2.11 -19.36
N GLY A 340 22.10 3.28 -19.73
CA GLY A 340 21.49 3.51 -21.04
C GLY A 340 20.09 2.91 -21.21
N LEU A 341 19.43 2.49 -20.11
CA LEU A 341 18.10 1.92 -20.10
C LEU A 341 17.08 2.92 -19.57
N THR A 342 15.80 2.70 -19.84
CA THR A 342 14.70 3.46 -19.22
C THR A 342 13.85 2.56 -18.34
N GLY A 343 13.13 3.14 -17.38
CA GLY A 343 12.21 2.40 -16.53
C GLY A 343 11.17 1.60 -17.32
N THR A 344 10.63 2.19 -18.39
CA THR A 344 9.66 1.52 -19.29
C THR A 344 10.26 0.27 -19.96
N VAL A 345 11.49 0.35 -20.47
CA VAL A 345 12.17 -0.80 -21.08
C VAL A 345 12.41 -1.89 -20.04
N CYS A 346 12.89 -1.51 -18.86
CA CYS A 346 13.18 -2.47 -17.79
C CYS A 346 11.89 -3.15 -17.28
N GLU A 347 10.82 -2.39 -17.04
CA GLU A 347 9.50 -2.91 -16.62
C GLU A 347 8.99 -3.96 -17.62
N ALA A 348 9.05 -3.66 -18.92
CA ALA A 348 8.59 -4.57 -19.98
C ALA A 348 9.47 -5.82 -20.09
N ALA A 349 10.81 -5.67 -20.06
CA ALA A 349 11.74 -6.78 -20.19
C ALA A 349 11.63 -7.75 -18.98
N LEU A 350 11.62 -7.23 -17.76
CA LEU A 350 11.45 -8.01 -16.55
C LEU A 350 10.09 -8.71 -16.50
N GLY A 351 9.01 -8.01 -16.94
CA GLY A 351 7.67 -8.60 -17.03
C GLY A 351 7.63 -9.85 -17.95
N ARG A 352 8.33 -9.83 -19.09
CA ARG A 352 8.45 -11.01 -19.97
C ARG A 352 9.13 -12.20 -19.27
N ALA A 353 10.06 -11.91 -18.37
CA ALA A 353 10.77 -12.92 -17.58
C ALA A 353 10.02 -13.35 -16.30
N GLY A 354 8.79 -12.88 -16.08
CA GLY A 354 8.02 -13.21 -14.87
C GLY A 354 8.48 -12.47 -13.60
N ILE A 355 9.19 -11.36 -13.77
CA ILE A 355 9.65 -10.48 -12.67
C ILE A 355 8.86 -9.19 -12.74
N THR A 356 7.97 -8.96 -11.79
CA THR A 356 7.06 -7.81 -11.76
C THR A 356 7.67 -6.67 -10.95
N VAL A 357 7.95 -5.54 -11.62
CA VAL A 357 8.41 -4.29 -11.02
C VAL A 357 7.57 -3.12 -11.54
N ASN A 358 7.75 -1.92 -11.03
CA ASN A 358 7.22 -0.72 -11.69
C ASN A 358 8.34 0.25 -12.06
N LYS A 359 8.21 0.88 -13.25
CA LYS A 359 9.02 2.06 -13.55
C LYS A 359 8.76 3.15 -12.54
N ASN A 360 9.77 3.90 -12.21
CA ASN A 360 9.70 4.96 -11.21
C ASN A 360 10.66 6.09 -11.54
N ALA A 361 10.19 7.32 -11.45
CA ALA A 361 11.09 8.46 -11.47
C ALA A 361 12.09 8.37 -10.31
N ILE A 362 13.31 8.78 -10.57
CA ILE A 362 14.34 8.95 -9.55
C ILE A 362 14.52 10.43 -9.23
N PRO A 363 15.08 10.82 -8.08
CA PRO A 363 15.34 12.22 -7.80
C PRO A 363 16.12 12.90 -8.92
N PHE A 364 15.66 14.10 -9.31
CA PHE A 364 16.24 14.90 -10.42
C PHE A 364 16.20 14.20 -11.78
N ASP A 365 15.18 13.38 -12.00
CA ASP A 365 14.99 12.60 -13.22
C ASP A 365 14.99 13.51 -14.48
N GLN A 366 15.70 13.06 -15.50
CA GLN A 366 15.78 13.74 -16.80
C GLN A 366 14.74 13.20 -17.81
N GLN A 367 14.07 12.10 -17.48
CA GLN A 367 13.05 11.48 -18.30
C GLN A 367 11.64 11.90 -17.86
N PRO A 368 10.69 11.99 -18.80
CA PRO A 368 9.29 12.24 -18.43
C PRO A 368 8.74 11.08 -17.56
N PRO A 369 7.77 11.34 -16.67
CA PRO A 369 7.26 10.35 -15.71
C PRO A 369 6.77 9.02 -16.34
N MET A 370 6.27 9.06 -17.57
CA MET A 370 5.80 7.87 -18.30
C MET A 370 6.95 7.00 -18.83
N VAL A 371 8.17 7.51 -18.90
CA VAL A 371 9.37 6.79 -19.32
C VAL A 371 10.19 6.38 -18.11
N ALA A 372 10.48 7.33 -17.23
CA ALA A 372 11.27 7.22 -15.99
C ALA A 372 12.72 6.72 -16.19
N SER A 373 13.61 7.18 -15.35
CA SER A 373 15.02 6.76 -15.33
C SER A 373 15.31 5.59 -14.39
N GLY A 374 14.32 5.15 -13.62
CA GLY A 374 14.49 4.08 -12.63
C GLY A 374 13.37 3.06 -12.61
N ILE A 375 13.61 2.04 -11.82
CA ILE A 375 12.60 1.08 -11.36
C ILE A 375 12.56 1.07 -9.84
N ARG A 376 11.36 0.86 -9.28
CA ARG A 376 11.17 0.64 -7.83
C ARG A 376 11.00 -0.85 -7.59
N VAL A 377 11.72 -1.34 -6.59
CA VAL A 377 11.75 -2.75 -6.21
C VAL A 377 11.49 -2.86 -4.71
N GLY A 378 10.71 -3.84 -4.28
CA GLY A 378 10.41 -4.09 -2.87
C GLY A 378 10.37 -5.58 -2.55
N THR A 379 10.55 -5.91 -1.29
CA THR A 379 10.70 -7.29 -0.81
C THR A 379 9.57 -7.86 0.03
N PRO A 380 8.48 -7.13 0.37
CA PRO A 380 7.41 -7.67 1.21
C PRO A 380 6.78 -8.94 0.66
N ALA A 381 6.43 -8.97 -0.63
CA ALA A 381 5.79 -10.10 -1.27
C ALA A 381 6.69 -11.35 -1.32
N LEU A 382 7.97 -11.18 -1.69
CA LEU A 382 8.94 -12.29 -1.68
C LEU A 382 9.17 -12.83 -0.28
N THR A 383 9.24 -11.96 0.72
CA THR A 383 9.39 -12.37 2.13
C THR A 383 8.16 -13.11 2.64
N THR A 384 6.94 -12.70 2.22
CA THR A 384 5.70 -13.38 2.57
C THR A 384 5.67 -14.81 2.07
N ARG A 385 6.23 -15.09 0.89
CA ARG A 385 6.32 -16.45 0.37
C ARG A 385 7.49 -17.27 0.97
N GLY A 386 8.30 -16.70 1.87
CA GLY A 386 9.33 -17.40 2.63
C GLY A 386 10.75 -17.25 2.08
N MET A 387 10.98 -16.39 1.09
CA MET A 387 12.32 -16.10 0.57
C MET A 387 13.14 -15.29 1.56
N ALA A 388 14.44 -15.57 1.64
CA ALA A 388 15.42 -14.93 2.49
C ALA A 388 16.58 -14.35 1.67
N GLU A 389 17.68 -13.96 2.33
CA GLU A 389 18.80 -13.26 1.69
C GLU A 389 19.45 -14.06 0.54
N ALA A 390 19.52 -15.38 0.65
CA ALA A 390 20.10 -16.22 -0.39
C ALA A 390 19.31 -16.16 -1.70
N GLU A 391 17.97 -16.09 -1.61
CA GLU A 391 17.13 -15.95 -2.79
C GLU A 391 17.24 -14.54 -3.38
N MET A 392 17.57 -13.53 -2.57
CA MET A 392 17.78 -12.15 -3.08
C MET A 392 19.00 -12.07 -4.00
N ASP A 393 20.04 -12.87 -3.76
CA ASP A 393 21.17 -12.98 -4.67
C ASP A 393 20.75 -13.55 -6.02
N THR A 394 19.97 -14.62 -5.99
CA THR A 394 19.42 -15.24 -7.22
C THR A 394 18.50 -14.25 -7.95
N VAL A 395 17.62 -13.53 -7.24
CA VAL A 395 16.73 -12.53 -7.84
C VAL A 395 17.53 -11.40 -8.49
N ALA A 396 18.59 -10.92 -7.84
CA ALA A 396 19.48 -9.89 -8.41
C ALA A 396 20.17 -10.39 -9.69
N GLU A 397 20.67 -11.62 -9.68
CA GLU A 397 21.30 -12.25 -10.86
C GLU A 397 20.30 -12.33 -12.04
N LEU A 398 19.08 -12.81 -11.79
CA LEU A 398 18.04 -12.91 -12.81
C LEU A 398 17.68 -11.55 -13.39
N ILE A 399 17.54 -10.50 -12.52
CA ILE A 399 17.31 -9.12 -12.95
C ILE A 399 18.46 -8.64 -13.84
N GLY A 400 19.70 -8.83 -13.39
CA GLY A 400 20.90 -8.40 -14.13
C GLY A 400 21.01 -9.03 -15.50
N ARG A 401 20.73 -10.35 -15.61
CA ARG A 401 20.73 -11.08 -16.88
C ARG A 401 19.70 -10.53 -17.86
N VAL A 402 18.47 -10.31 -17.42
CA VAL A 402 17.41 -9.71 -18.27
C VAL A 402 17.80 -8.32 -18.71
N LEU A 403 18.28 -7.48 -17.81
CA LEU A 403 18.61 -6.08 -18.12
C LEU A 403 19.91 -5.92 -18.90
N SER A 404 20.77 -6.93 -18.98
CA SER A 404 21.95 -6.91 -19.86
C SER A 404 21.59 -7.06 -21.35
N ALA A 405 20.46 -7.66 -21.67
CA ALA A 405 19.94 -7.85 -23.04
C ALA A 405 18.40 -7.72 -23.03
N PRO A 406 17.86 -6.50 -22.82
CA PRO A 406 16.42 -6.31 -22.56
C PRO A 406 15.52 -6.66 -23.76
N ASP A 407 16.07 -6.73 -24.97
CA ASP A 407 15.35 -7.10 -26.20
C ASP A 407 15.51 -8.58 -26.57
N ASP A 408 16.23 -9.38 -25.77
CA ASP A 408 16.38 -10.81 -26.00
C ASP A 408 15.19 -11.61 -25.44
N ASP A 409 14.18 -11.84 -26.28
CA ASP A 409 13.01 -12.63 -25.92
C ASP A 409 13.34 -14.09 -25.57
N ARG A 410 14.38 -14.69 -26.18
CA ARG A 410 14.80 -16.07 -25.83
C ARG A 410 15.44 -16.12 -24.46
N GLY A 411 16.30 -15.18 -24.16
CA GLY A 411 16.88 -15.02 -22.82
C GLY A 411 15.81 -14.79 -21.76
N ALA A 412 14.83 -13.94 -22.04
CA ALA A 412 13.70 -13.70 -21.14
C ALA A 412 12.88 -14.96 -20.85
N VAL A 413 12.60 -15.79 -21.87
CA VAL A 413 11.90 -17.09 -21.68
C VAL A 413 12.72 -18.07 -20.84
N MET A 414 14.05 -18.13 -21.03
CA MET A 414 14.92 -18.97 -20.20
C MET A 414 14.91 -18.53 -18.75
N VAL A 415 15.05 -17.22 -18.50
CA VAL A 415 14.98 -16.63 -17.15
C VAL A 415 13.60 -16.90 -16.52
N ARG A 416 12.52 -16.78 -17.27
CA ARG A 416 11.17 -17.11 -16.79
C ARG A 416 11.08 -18.55 -16.27
N GLY A 417 11.66 -19.53 -16.97
CA GLY A 417 11.71 -20.91 -16.49
C GLY A 417 12.46 -21.05 -15.15
N GLU A 418 13.52 -20.27 -14.94
CA GLU A 418 14.26 -20.23 -13.68
C GLU A 418 13.46 -19.53 -12.56
N VAL A 419 12.75 -18.44 -12.87
CA VAL A 419 11.80 -17.77 -11.98
C VAL A 419 10.73 -18.73 -11.49
N GLU A 420 10.08 -19.46 -12.41
CA GLU A 420 9.06 -20.46 -12.09
C GLU A 420 9.65 -21.58 -11.21
N ALA A 421 10.87 -22.04 -11.51
CA ALA A 421 11.56 -23.06 -10.73
C ALA A 421 11.91 -22.58 -9.31
N LEU A 422 12.29 -21.32 -9.15
CA LEU A 422 12.50 -20.70 -7.85
C LEU A 422 11.17 -20.59 -7.08
N CYS A 423 10.13 -20.07 -7.73
CA CYS A 423 8.81 -19.88 -7.15
C CYS A 423 8.18 -21.18 -6.65
N ARG A 424 8.36 -22.30 -7.37
CA ARG A 424 7.89 -23.63 -6.93
C ARG A 424 8.48 -24.11 -5.60
N LYS A 425 9.65 -23.61 -5.19
CA LYS A 425 10.23 -23.91 -3.87
C LYS A 425 9.54 -23.14 -2.73
N PHE A 426 8.82 -22.07 -3.06
CA PHE A 426 8.16 -21.16 -2.15
C PHE A 426 6.71 -20.89 -2.56
N PRO A 427 5.82 -21.90 -2.57
CA PRO A 427 4.46 -21.76 -3.06
C PRO A 427 3.63 -20.84 -2.14
N LEU A 428 2.86 -19.92 -2.74
CA LEU A 428 1.95 -19.02 -2.01
C LEU A 428 0.67 -19.72 -1.55
N TYR A 429 0.17 -20.60 -2.40
CA TYR A 429 -1.09 -21.32 -2.21
C TYR A 429 -0.80 -22.82 -2.22
N PRO A 430 -0.24 -23.40 -1.10
CA PRO A 430 0.19 -24.79 -1.05
C PRO A 430 -0.97 -25.79 -1.20
N THR A 431 -2.18 -25.36 -0.88
CA THR A 431 -3.41 -26.07 -1.20
C THR A 431 -4.18 -25.18 -2.16
N PRO A 432 -4.31 -25.53 -3.45
CA PRO A 432 -5.20 -24.77 -4.32
C PRO A 432 -6.57 -24.72 -3.62
N PRO A 433 -7.24 -23.56 -3.61
CA PRO A 433 -8.59 -23.48 -3.07
C PRO A 433 -9.38 -24.62 -3.73
N ARG A 434 -10.05 -25.44 -2.92
CA ARG A 434 -10.79 -26.57 -3.43
C ARG A 434 -11.69 -26.09 -4.54
N HIS A 435 -11.80 -26.86 -5.63
CA HIS A 435 -12.63 -26.50 -6.79
C HIS A 435 -14.09 -26.15 -6.44
N ASP A 436 -14.51 -26.48 -5.23
CA ASP A 436 -15.80 -26.21 -4.62
C ASP A 436 -15.86 -24.90 -3.77
N GLN A 437 -14.75 -24.15 -3.66
CA GLN A 437 -14.67 -22.92 -2.87
C GLN A 437 -14.36 -21.65 -3.71
N ILE A 438 -14.12 -21.81 -5.03
CA ILE A 438 -13.95 -20.70 -5.98
C ILE A 438 -14.93 -20.84 -7.12
#